data_36e5762d76b8400a4fabf1415b1db0dc
#
_entry.id   36e5762d76b8400a4fabf1415b1db0dc
#
_cell.length_a   1.000
_cell.length_b   1.000
_cell.length_c   1.000
_cell.angle_alpha   90.00
_cell.angle_beta   90.00
_cell.angle_gamma   90.00
#
_symmetry.space_group_name_H-M   'P 1'
#
loop_
_entity.id
_entity.type
_entity.pdbx_description
1 polymer ?
#
loop_
_entity_poly.entity_id
_entity_poly.type
_entity_poly.pdbx_seq_one_letter_code
_entity_poly.pdbx_strand_id
1 'polypeptide(L)'
;ALGVYHNAVGKDVTEMQAESEALWNLLRAQGVPNIAIGDLGNEIGMGTIADHIKKYVPFTDKGECQCGCGGGILSATAADNIITATCSDWGCYGLMAALAYLKKDMEILHHEEMESEVMRVAARSGFIDMTGSLLPGIDGFSTRMNVGIVSLMRQCTAYAVRFSHNSDHWFSPVLAKHFFD
;
A
#
# COMPACT_ATOMS: atom_id res chain seq x y z
N ALA A 1 -9.32 17.74 -11.95
CA ALA A 1 -10.74 17.99 -12.21
C ALA A 1 -11.53 16.74 -11.86
N LEU A 2 -12.73 16.88 -11.30
CA LEU A 2 -13.60 15.72 -11.04
C LEU A 2 -13.86 14.98 -12.36
N GLY A 3 -13.69 13.66 -12.35
CA GLY A 3 -13.86 12.81 -13.52
C GLY A 3 -12.65 12.69 -14.43
N VAL A 4 -11.49 13.19 -14.01
CA VAL A 4 -10.22 12.97 -14.72
C VAL A 4 -9.27 12.21 -13.81
N TYR A 5 -8.82 11.04 -14.25
CA TYR A 5 -7.84 10.23 -13.52
C TYR A 5 -6.44 10.54 -14.04
N HIS A 6 -5.52 10.76 -13.13
CA HIS A 6 -4.14 11.05 -13.45
C HIS A 6 -3.21 9.95 -12.94
N ASN A 7 -2.21 9.62 -13.73
CA ASN A 7 -1.08 8.87 -13.20
C ASN A 7 -0.16 9.78 -12.36
N ALA A 8 0.84 9.21 -11.72
CA ALA A 8 1.75 9.90 -10.80
C ALA A 8 2.54 11.07 -11.42
N VAL A 9 2.62 11.16 -12.75
CA VAL A 9 3.28 12.26 -13.47
C VAL A 9 2.29 13.25 -14.13
N GLY A 10 1.01 13.19 -13.77
CA GLY A 10 0.00 14.15 -14.21
C GLY A 10 -0.55 13.93 -15.62
N LYS A 11 -0.34 12.76 -16.21
CA LYS A 11 -0.97 12.40 -17.49
C LYS A 11 -2.38 11.88 -17.25
N ASP A 12 -3.29 12.21 -18.17
CA ASP A 12 -4.64 11.68 -18.18
C ASP A 12 -4.63 10.18 -18.53
N VAL A 13 -5.22 9.36 -17.67
CA VAL A 13 -5.38 7.91 -17.84
C VAL A 13 -6.85 7.50 -17.72
N THR A 14 -7.77 8.45 -17.85
CA THR A 14 -9.21 8.24 -17.61
C THR A 14 -9.78 7.10 -18.44
N GLU A 15 -9.42 7.01 -19.72
CA GLU A 15 -9.90 5.93 -20.59
C GLU A 15 -9.38 4.53 -20.19
N MET A 16 -8.33 4.47 -19.37
CA MET A 16 -7.69 3.21 -18.94
C MET A 16 -8.17 2.78 -17.54
N GLN A 17 -8.97 3.60 -16.86
CA GLN A 17 -9.38 3.37 -15.48
C GLN A 17 -10.83 2.93 -15.37
N ALA A 18 -11.11 2.04 -14.44
CA ALA A 18 -12.48 1.78 -14.01
C ALA A 18 -12.99 2.91 -13.11
N GLU A 19 -14.28 3.20 -13.14
CA GLU A 19 -14.94 4.20 -12.29
C GLU A 19 -15.08 3.71 -10.83
N SER A 20 -13.97 3.33 -10.21
CA SER A 20 -13.96 2.71 -8.88
C SER A 20 -14.38 3.68 -7.78
N GLU A 21 -14.25 4.99 -7.98
CA GLU A 21 -14.71 5.97 -6.99
C GLU A 21 -16.23 6.01 -6.84
N ALA A 22 -17.01 5.62 -7.85
CA ALA A 22 -18.47 5.51 -7.72
C ALA A 22 -18.83 4.45 -6.67
N LEU A 23 -18.17 3.29 -6.73
CA LEU A 23 -18.32 2.24 -5.71
C LEU A 23 -17.80 2.71 -4.34
N TRP A 24 -16.64 3.36 -4.32
CA TRP A 24 -16.06 3.90 -3.09
C TRP A 24 -17.02 4.87 -2.37
N ASN A 25 -17.57 5.82 -3.11
CA ASN A 25 -18.48 6.81 -2.57
C ASN A 25 -19.80 6.18 -2.11
N LEU A 26 -20.31 5.17 -2.83
CA LEU A 26 -21.49 4.42 -2.44
C LEU A 26 -21.29 3.70 -1.10
N LEU A 27 -20.18 2.99 -0.94
CA LEU A 27 -19.85 2.27 0.29
C LEU A 27 -19.69 3.23 1.48
N ARG A 28 -19.04 4.36 1.27
CA ARG A 28 -18.91 5.41 2.29
C ARG A 28 -20.26 6.01 2.69
N ALA A 29 -21.12 6.27 1.72
CA ALA A 29 -22.48 6.78 1.98
C ALA A 29 -23.33 5.78 2.79
N GLN A 30 -23.03 4.49 2.70
CA GLN A 30 -23.66 3.44 3.50
C GLN A 30 -23.00 3.23 4.86
N GLY A 31 -22.00 4.02 5.22
CA GLY A 31 -21.27 3.91 6.49
C GLY A 31 -20.37 2.68 6.59
N VAL A 32 -19.96 2.10 5.46
CA VAL A 32 -19.00 0.99 5.44
C VAL A 32 -17.61 1.52 5.82
N PRO A 33 -16.99 1.02 6.92
CA PRO A 33 -15.65 1.41 7.30
C PRO A 33 -14.65 1.10 6.18
N ASN A 34 -13.73 2.02 5.94
CA ASN A 34 -12.81 1.89 4.84
C ASN A 34 -11.38 2.29 5.21
N ILE A 35 -10.43 1.68 4.50
CA ILE A 35 -9.00 1.97 4.60
C ILE A 35 -8.50 2.22 3.18
N ALA A 36 -7.87 3.37 2.97
CA ALA A 36 -7.17 3.66 1.73
C ALA A 36 -5.67 3.41 1.90
N ILE A 37 -5.04 2.93 0.85
CA ILE A 37 -3.60 2.64 0.81
C ILE A 37 -3.03 3.37 -0.39
N GLY A 38 -1.91 4.08 -0.20
CA GLY A 38 -1.30 4.82 -1.29
C GLY A 38 0.16 5.19 -1.03
N ASP A 39 0.82 5.65 -2.08
CA ASP A 39 2.23 6.03 -2.08
C ASP A 39 2.50 7.44 -2.64
N LEU A 40 1.78 7.90 -3.66
CA LEU A 40 2.02 9.19 -4.31
C LEU A 40 0.83 10.16 -4.24
N GLY A 41 -0.33 9.75 -3.77
CA GLY A 41 -1.46 10.64 -3.51
C GLY A 41 -2.53 10.70 -4.60
N ASN A 42 -2.35 10.03 -5.73
CA ASN A 42 -3.38 9.87 -6.77
C ASN A 42 -4.30 8.68 -6.52
N GLU A 43 -3.99 7.84 -5.55
CA GLU A 43 -4.80 6.68 -5.17
C GLU A 43 -6.07 7.11 -4.43
N ILE A 44 -7.09 6.26 -4.54
CA ILE A 44 -8.39 6.53 -3.93
C ILE A 44 -8.26 6.72 -2.40
N GLY A 45 -8.92 7.74 -1.87
CA GLY A 45 -8.91 8.06 -0.43
C GLY A 45 -7.76 8.95 0.03
N MET A 46 -6.71 9.14 -0.78
CA MET A 46 -5.51 9.90 -0.38
C MET A 46 -5.77 11.41 -0.21
N GLY A 47 -6.90 11.91 -0.69
CA GLY A 47 -7.35 13.27 -0.40
C GLY A 47 -7.53 13.58 1.09
N THR A 48 -7.65 12.56 1.94
CA THR A 48 -7.71 12.71 3.41
C THR A 48 -6.47 13.42 3.97
N ILE A 49 -5.29 13.20 3.38
CA ILE A 49 -4.02 13.79 3.82
C ILE A 49 -3.45 14.77 2.76
N ALA A 50 -4.34 15.40 2.00
CA ALA A 50 -4.03 16.31 0.90
C ALA A 50 -2.95 17.35 1.23
N ASP A 51 -3.10 18.06 2.36
CA ASP A 51 -2.20 19.12 2.77
C ASP A 51 -0.78 18.60 3.10
N HIS A 52 -0.67 17.34 3.50
CA HIS A 52 0.62 16.71 3.73
C HIS A 52 1.27 16.31 2.40
N ILE A 53 0.51 15.67 1.51
CA ILE A 53 1.00 15.19 0.21
C ILE A 53 1.53 16.36 -0.63
N LYS A 54 0.83 17.47 -0.70
CA LYS A 54 1.23 18.67 -1.45
C LYS A 54 2.59 19.24 -1.10
N LYS A 55 3.10 18.96 0.10
CA LYS A 55 4.41 19.45 0.53
C LYS A 55 5.56 18.67 -0.09
N TYR A 56 5.33 17.44 -0.54
CA TYR A 56 6.40 16.51 -0.87
C TYR A 56 6.25 15.89 -2.25
N VAL A 57 5.03 15.84 -2.80
CA VAL A 57 4.73 15.16 -4.06
C VAL A 57 4.48 16.19 -5.15
N PRO A 58 5.19 16.14 -6.28
CA PRO A 58 4.97 17.05 -7.41
C PRO A 58 3.63 16.77 -8.11
N PHE A 59 3.20 17.71 -8.94
CA PHE A 59 1.96 17.64 -9.74
C PHE A 59 0.66 17.57 -8.94
N THR A 60 0.69 17.86 -7.65
CA THR A 60 -0.48 17.74 -6.76
C THR A 60 -1.36 18.98 -6.75
N ASP A 61 -0.82 20.15 -7.08
CA ASP A 61 -1.57 21.40 -7.07
C ASP A 61 -2.36 21.63 -8.37
N LYS A 62 -3.32 22.56 -8.28
CA LYS A 62 -4.14 22.94 -9.44
C LYS A 62 -3.27 23.51 -10.57
N GLY A 63 -3.49 22.98 -11.76
CA GLY A 63 -2.78 23.41 -12.96
C GLY A 63 -1.44 22.70 -13.19
N GLU A 64 -1.01 21.83 -12.30
CA GLU A 64 0.24 21.09 -12.45
C GLU A 64 0.13 19.82 -13.31
N CYS A 65 -1.10 19.34 -13.57
CA CYS A 65 -1.28 18.18 -14.46
C CYS A 65 -0.82 18.48 -15.88
N GLN A 66 -0.32 17.46 -16.57
CA GLN A 66 0.16 17.60 -17.95
C GLN A 66 -0.96 17.53 -19.01
N CYS A 67 -2.19 17.20 -18.62
CA CYS A 67 -3.31 17.05 -19.54
C CYS A 67 -4.08 18.35 -19.82
N GLY A 68 -3.74 19.43 -19.14
CA GLY A 68 -4.42 20.74 -19.32
C GLY A 68 -5.81 20.84 -18.69
N CYS A 69 -6.25 19.88 -17.88
CA CYS A 69 -7.56 19.92 -17.22
C CYS A 69 -7.65 20.97 -16.09
N GLY A 70 -6.54 21.62 -15.76
CA GLY A 70 -6.44 22.60 -14.68
C GLY A 70 -6.45 22.01 -13.26
N GLY A 71 -6.35 20.68 -13.14
CA GLY A 71 -6.23 19.95 -11.88
C GLY A 71 -4.79 19.60 -11.51
N GLY A 72 -4.65 18.74 -10.52
CA GLY A 72 -3.44 18.05 -10.14
C GLY A 72 -3.72 16.57 -9.98
N ILE A 73 -2.71 15.77 -9.62
CA ILE A 73 -2.84 14.31 -9.47
C ILE A 73 -3.58 13.92 -8.20
N LEU A 74 -3.63 14.81 -7.21
CA LEU A 74 -4.15 14.49 -5.89
C LEU A 74 -5.59 13.96 -5.96
N SER A 75 -5.81 12.83 -5.31
CA SER A 75 -7.13 12.21 -5.22
C SER A 75 -8.15 13.15 -4.59
N ALA A 76 -9.32 13.24 -5.21
CA ALA A 76 -10.45 14.01 -4.69
C ALA A 76 -11.25 13.26 -3.61
N THR A 77 -10.98 11.97 -3.41
CA THR A 77 -11.71 11.12 -2.45
C THR A 77 -11.01 11.10 -1.09
N ALA A 78 -11.81 10.92 -0.04
CA ALA A 78 -11.32 10.74 1.33
C ALA A 78 -11.61 9.33 1.85
N ALA A 79 -10.90 8.93 2.88
CA ALA A 79 -11.07 7.64 3.58
C ALA A 79 -11.16 7.84 5.10
N ASP A 80 -11.67 6.82 5.80
CA ASP A 80 -11.74 6.82 7.27
C ASP A 80 -10.34 6.58 7.87
N ASN A 81 -9.56 5.72 7.22
CA ASN A 81 -8.19 5.37 7.61
C ASN A 81 -7.27 5.37 6.40
N ILE A 82 -6.01 5.72 6.64
CA ILE A 82 -4.97 5.79 5.61
C ILE A 82 -3.78 4.93 6.01
N ILE A 83 -3.27 4.19 5.04
CA ILE A 83 -1.95 3.54 5.12
C ILE A 83 -1.10 4.13 4.01
N THR A 84 0.07 4.64 4.35
CA THR A 84 1.07 5.11 3.39
C THR A 84 2.27 4.20 3.39
N ALA A 85 2.80 3.91 2.21
CA ALA A 85 4.00 3.11 2.03
C ALA A 85 4.78 3.63 0.82
N THR A 86 6.01 3.21 0.65
CA THR A 86 6.83 3.55 -0.53
C THR A 86 6.27 2.91 -1.81
N CYS A 87 5.61 1.79 -1.66
CA CYS A 87 4.86 1.08 -2.69
C CYS A 87 3.53 0.68 -2.04
N SER A 88 2.41 0.94 -2.67
CA SER A 88 1.06 0.66 -2.14
C SER A 88 0.88 -0.82 -1.79
N ASP A 89 1.44 -1.72 -2.59
CA ASP A 89 1.42 -3.16 -2.31
C ASP A 89 2.07 -3.51 -0.96
N TRP A 90 3.16 -2.83 -0.58
CA TRP A 90 3.78 -3.05 0.74
C TRP A 90 2.89 -2.57 1.88
N GLY A 91 2.09 -1.53 1.65
CA GLY A 91 1.02 -1.11 2.56
C GLY A 91 -0.05 -2.19 2.72
N CYS A 92 -0.43 -2.85 1.62
CA CYS A 92 -1.34 -4.01 1.65
C CYS A 92 -0.74 -5.18 2.44
N TYR A 93 0.55 -5.50 2.23
CA TYR A 93 1.21 -6.57 2.99
C TYR A 93 1.25 -6.24 4.49
N GLY A 94 1.49 -4.97 4.84
CA GLY A 94 1.43 -4.49 6.22
C GLY A 94 0.04 -4.65 6.84
N LEU A 95 -1.02 -4.34 6.11
CA LEU A 95 -2.40 -4.57 6.55
C LEU A 95 -2.69 -6.06 6.76
N MET A 96 -2.27 -6.91 5.82
CA MET A 96 -2.42 -8.37 5.94
C MET A 96 -1.64 -8.92 7.13
N ALA A 97 -0.43 -8.42 7.37
CA ALA A 97 0.37 -8.77 8.54
C ALA A 97 -0.33 -8.40 9.86
N ALA A 98 -0.92 -7.20 9.93
CA ALA A 98 -1.70 -6.76 11.09
C ALA A 98 -2.93 -7.64 11.32
N LEU A 99 -3.65 -7.99 10.25
CA LEU A 99 -4.80 -8.91 10.33
C LEU A 99 -4.38 -10.32 10.76
N ALA A 100 -3.28 -10.85 10.23
CA ALA A 100 -2.72 -12.14 10.63
C ALA A 100 -2.35 -12.14 12.12
N TYR A 101 -1.75 -11.07 12.61
CA TYR A 101 -1.44 -10.90 14.03
C TYR A 101 -2.71 -10.87 14.89
N LEU A 102 -3.71 -10.06 14.53
CA LEU A 102 -4.95 -9.91 15.28
C LEU A 102 -5.79 -11.20 15.32
N LYS A 103 -5.80 -11.94 14.21
CA LYS A 103 -6.52 -13.21 14.09
C LYS A 103 -5.73 -14.41 14.59
N LYS A 104 -4.41 -14.24 14.87
CA LYS A 104 -3.49 -15.33 15.20
C LYS A 104 -3.41 -16.40 14.10
N ASP A 105 -3.57 -15.97 12.86
CA ASP A 105 -3.62 -16.83 11.69
C ASP A 105 -2.64 -16.34 10.63
N MET A 106 -1.56 -17.08 10.44
CA MET A 106 -0.51 -16.74 9.47
C MET A 106 -0.88 -17.00 8.02
N GLU A 107 -1.96 -17.74 7.75
CA GLU A 107 -2.44 -17.99 6.37
C GLU A 107 -3.12 -16.75 5.76
N ILE A 108 -3.45 -15.76 6.57
CA ILE A 108 -3.97 -14.47 6.09
C ILE A 108 -2.90 -13.69 5.31
N LEU A 109 -1.64 -13.76 5.73
CA LEU A 109 -0.52 -13.12 5.03
C LEU A 109 0.10 -14.12 4.04
N HIS A 110 -0.01 -13.82 2.75
CA HIS A 110 0.52 -14.67 1.68
C HIS A 110 2.03 -14.92 1.84
N HIS A 111 2.53 -15.98 1.24
CA HIS A 111 3.92 -16.40 1.32
C HIS A 111 4.73 -16.00 0.07
N GLU A 112 6.03 -16.14 0.16
CA GLU A 112 7.02 -15.68 -0.82
C GLU A 112 6.81 -16.28 -2.21
N GLU A 113 6.43 -17.55 -2.27
CA GLU A 113 6.17 -18.26 -3.53
C GLU A 113 4.93 -17.69 -4.23
N MET A 114 3.87 -17.36 -3.48
CA MET A 114 2.66 -16.73 -4.03
C MET A 114 2.98 -15.36 -4.59
N GLU A 115 3.73 -14.54 -3.85
CA GLU A 115 4.16 -13.22 -4.30
C GLU A 115 4.94 -13.30 -5.62
N SER A 116 5.93 -14.19 -5.68
CA SER A 116 6.72 -14.43 -6.87
C SER A 116 5.88 -14.90 -8.06
N GLU A 117 4.93 -15.80 -7.81
CA GLU A 117 4.05 -16.34 -8.85
C GLU A 117 3.07 -15.30 -9.39
N VAL A 118 2.46 -14.47 -8.53
CA VAL A 118 1.54 -13.40 -8.94
C VAL A 118 2.24 -12.42 -9.88
N MET A 119 3.43 -11.93 -9.51
CA MET A 119 4.20 -11.04 -10.38
C MET A 119 4.58 -11.70 -11.70
N ARG A 120 4.96 -12.98 -11.68
CA ARG A 120 5.29 -13.73 -12.90
C ARG A 120 4.09 -13.90 -13.84
N VAL A 121 2.93 -14.22 -13.27
CA VAL A 121 1.68 -14.36 -14.04
C VAL A 121 1.24 -13.01 -14.58
N ALA A 122 1.28 -11.95 -13.78
CA ALA A 122 0.95 -10.60 -14.21
C ALA A 122 1.80 -10.18 -15.42
N ALA A 123 3.12 -10.28 -15.33
CA ALA A 123 4.03 -9.94 -16.42
C ALA A 123 3.75 -10.76 -17.69
N ARG A 124 3.51 -12.08 -17.58
CA ARG A 124 3.15 -12.95 -18.71
C ARG A 124 1.79 -12.61 -19.31
N SER A 125 0.88 -12.05 -18.53
CA SER A 125 -0.44 -11.60 -18.99
C SER A 125 -0.42 -10.21 -19.62
N GLY A 126 0.75 -9.59 -19.75
CA GLY A 126 0.93 -8.29 -20.39
C GLY A 126 0.74 -7.08 -19.45
N PHE A 127 0.71 -7.29 -18.14
CA PHE A 127 0.77 -6.18 -17.20
C PHE A 127 2.16 -5.52 -17.27
N ILE A 128 2.15 -4.22 -17.50
CA ILE A 128 3.37 -3.41 -17.64
C ILE A 128 3.54 -2.62 -16.35
N ASP A 129 4.72 -2.72 -15.76
CA ASP A 129 5.08 -1.91 -14.60
C ASP A 129 5.11 -0.41 -14.94
N MET A 130 4.97 0.46 -13.95
CA MET A 130 4.98 1.92 -14.12
C MET A 130 6.23 2.45 -14.84
N THR A 131 7.32 1.71 -14.79
CA THR A 131 8.58 2.01 -15.51
C THR A 131 8.53 1.65 -17.00
N GLY A 132 7.45 1.03 -17.47
CA GLY A 132 7.33 0.49 -18.83
C GLY A 132 7.97 -0.90 -19.00
N SER A 133 8.43 -1.52 -17.92
CA SER A 133 9.05 -2.85 -17.95
C SER A 133 8.01 -3.96 -18.02
N LEU A 134 8.30 -5.00 -18.81
CA LEU A 134 7.57 -6.27 -18.84
C LEU A 134 8.18 -7.32 -17.90
N LEU A 135 9.25 -6.97 -17.18
CA LEU A 135 9.84 -7.86 -16.19
C LEU A 135 8.96 -7.93 -14.95
N PRO A 136 8.87 -9.11 -14.32
CA PRO A 136 8.11 -9.26 -13.08
C PRO A 136 8.63 -8.30 -11.99
N GLY A 137 7.75 -7.45 -11.48
CA GLY A 137 8.04 -6.45 -10.46
C GLY A 137 6.82 -5.59 -10.19
N ILE A 138 6.92 -4.69 -9.22
CA ILE A 138 5.88 -3.75 -8.82
C ILE A 138 6.55 -2.40 -8.54
N ASP A 139 6.05 -1.32 -9.13
CA ASP A 139 6.50 0.07 -8.92
C ASP A 139 8.02 0.27 -9.10
N GLY A 140 8.60 -0.40 -10.10
CA GLY A 140 10.04 -0.37 -10.33
C GLY A 140 10.86 -1.27 -9.40
N PHE A 141 10.25 -1.89 -8.40
CA PHE A 141 10.90 -2.84 -7.51
C PHE A 141 10.88 -4.24 -8.10
N SER A 142 12.03 -4.90 -8.08
CA SER A 142 12.17 -6.28 -8.58
C SER A 142 11.36 -7.27 -7.76
N THR A 143 11.02 -8.42 -8.35
CA THR A 143 10.45 -9.59 -7.64
C THR A 143 11.23 -9.92 -6.38
N ARG A 144 12.58 -9.91 -6.45
CA ARG A 144 13.42 -10.21 -5.29
C ARG A 144 13.19 -9.25 -4.12
N MET A 145 12.97 -7.96 -4.41
CA MET A 145 12.70 -6.96 -3.38
C MET A 145 11.34 -7.18 -2.74
N ASN A 146 10.30 -7.34 -3.54
CA ASN A 146 8.94 -7.56 -3.04
C ASN A 146 8.84 -8.85 -2.21
N VAL A 147 9.40 -9.94 -2.70
CA VAL A 147 9.51 -11.21 -1.96
C VAL A 147 10.26 -11.04 -0.64
N GLY A 148 11.34 -10.25 -0.63
CA GLY A 148 12.09 -9.94 0.58
C GLY A 148 11.25 -9.19 1.63
N ILE A 149 10.43 -8.24 1.20
CA ILE A 149 9.49 -7.52 2.08
C ILE A 149 8.44 -8.46 2.66
N VAL A 150 7.82 -9.31 1.82
CA VAL A 150 6.86 -10.33 2.30
C VAL A 150 7.51 -11.26 3.32
N SER A 151 8.71 -11.76 3.03
CA SER A 151 9.46 -12.64 3.92
C SER A 151 9.73 -11.99 5.29
N LEU A 152 10.20 -10.74 5.28
CA LEU A 152 10.45 -9.99 6.51
C LEU A 152 9.16 -9.79 7.32
N MET A 153 8.07 -9.38 6.67
CA MET A 153 6.78 -9.18 7.33
C MET A 153 6.24 -10.49 7.92
N ARG A 154 6.35 -11.61 7.19
CA ARG A 154 5.95 -12.93 7.70
C ARG A 154 6.74 -13.32 8.94
N GLN A 155 8.05 -13.16 8.91
CA GLN A 155 8.90 -13.50 10.06
C GLN A 155 8.58 -12.63 11.28
N CYS A 156 8.44 -11.31 11.11
CA CYS A 156 8.06 -10.39 12.19
C CYS A 156 6.67 -10.73 12.76
N THR A 157 5.69 -11.02 11.89
CA THR A 157 4.33 -11.35 12.30
C THR A 157 4.28 -12.69 13.03
N ALA A 158 4.95 -13.72 12.49
CA ALA A 158 5.01 -15.03 13.13
C ALA A 158 5.66 -14.95 14.52
N TYR A 159 6.71 -14.16 14.64
CA TYR A 159 7.35 -13.87 15.92
C TYR A 159 6.35 -13.19 16.90
N ALA A 160 5.68 -12.14 16.45
CA ALA A 160 4.70 -11.41 17.28
C ALA A 160 3.50 -12.30 17.67
N VAL A 161 3.00 -13.15 16.77
CA VAL A 161 1.93 -14.11 17.07
C VAL A 161 2.37 -15.11 18.15
N ARG A 162 3.59 -15.63 18.03
CA ARG A 162 4.15 -16.60 18.98
C ARG A 162 4.39 -16.02 20.36
N PHE A 163 4.82 -14.77 20.44
CA PHE A 163 5.23 -14.11 21.69
C PHE A 163 4.30 -13.00 22.15
N SER A 164 3.11 -12.89 21.61
CA SER A 164 2.16 -11.79 21.85
C SER A 164 1.73 -11.59 23.32
N HIS A 165 2.05 -12.54 24.22
CA HIS A 165 1.74 -12.46 25.65
C HIS A 165 2.98 -12.34 26.54
N ASN A 166 4.17 -12.17 25.97
CA ASN A 166 5.42 -12.31 26.70
C ASN A 166 6.48 -11.27 26.28
N SER A 167 6.15 -9.98 26.33
CA SER A 167 7.21 -8.94 26.34
C SER A 167 8.23 -9.19 27.46
N ASP A 168 7.78 -9.72 28.60
CA ASP A 168 8.62 -10.07 29.73
C ASP A 168 9.53 -11.30 29.47
N HIS A 169 9.18 -12.10 28.46
CA HIS A 169 9.91 -13.34 28.20
C HIS A 169 11.36 -13.14 27.74
N TRP A 170 11.63 -12.02 27.10
CA TRP A 170 12.97 -11.68 26.63
C TRP A 170 13.84 -11.06 27.73
N PHE A 171 13.27 -10.12 28.45
CA PHE A 171 14.01 -9.32 29.42
C PHE A 171 14.04 -9.95 30.78
N SER A 172 12.97 -10.64 31.24
CA SER A 172 12.94 -11.25 32.56
C SER A 172 14.04 -12.26 32.80
N PRO A 173 14.39 -13.19 31.88
CA PRO A 173 15.51 -14.11 32.09
C PRO A 173 16.86 -13.41 32.06
N VAL A 174 17.00 -12.32 31.31
CA VAL A 174 18.25 -11.55 31.21
C VAL A 174 18.41 -10.70 32.48
N LEU A 175 17.35 -10.04 32.92
CA LEU A 175 17.34 -9.26 34.16
C LEU A 175 17.54 -10.15 35.40
N ALA A 176 16.90 -11.32 35.43
CA ALA A 176 17.07 -12.29 36.51
C ALA A 176 18.50 -12.84 36.62
N LYS A 177 19.30 -12.73 35.57
CA LYS A 177 20.72 -13.15 35.56
C LYS A 177 21.69 -12.00 35.90
N HIS A 178 21.16 -10.84 36.23
CA HIS A 178 21.97 -9.65 36.59
C HIS A 178 23.04 -9.30 35.54
N PHE A 179 22.72 -9.45 34.26
CA PHE A 179 23.66 -9.19 33.15
C PHE A 179 24.07 -7.71 33.03
N PHE A 180 23.33 -6.80 33.66
CA PHE A 180 23.52 -5.36 33.57
C PHE A 180 23.77 -4.70 34.94
N ASP A 181 24.05 -5.49 35.99
CA ASP A 181 24.40 -4.97 37.33
C ASP A 181 25.93 -4.75 37.46
#